data_b5973e97d648ac1f64281aa9bdde95f8
#
_entry.id   b5973e97d648ac1f64281aa9bdde95f8
#
_cell.length_a   1.000
_cell.length_b   1.000
_cell.length_c   1.000
_cell.angle_alpha   90.00
_cell.angle_beta   90.00
_cell.angle_gamma   90.00
#
_symmetry.space_group_name_H-M   'P 1'
#
loop_
_entity.id
_entity.type
_entity.pdbx_description
1 polymer ?
#
loop_
_entity_poly.entity_id
_entity_poly.type
_entity_poly.pdbx_seq_one_letter_code
_entity_poly.pdbx_strand_id
1 'polypeptide(L)'
;TGSNACYMEEMRNVEMLEGNQGQMCINMEWGAFGDNGCLDDIRTDYDRVVDEYSLNAGKQRFEKMISGMYLGEIVRFEGHAPSNSLALVLHSDRLALLQVRAILQQLGLNSTCDDSILVKTVCGVVSKRAAQLCGAGMAAVVEKIRENRGLDHLNVTVGVDGTLYKLHPHFSRVMHQTVKELSPKCTVSFLLSEDGSGKGAALITAVGVRLRGETMSA
;
A
#
# COMPACT_ATOMS: atom_id res chain seq x y z
N THR A 1 6.97 -7.83 0.40
CA THR A 1 7.00 -7.07 -0.85
C THR A 1 6.70 -5.62 -0.58
N GLY A 2 7.32 -4.71 -1.31
CA GLY A 2 7.24 -3.28 -1.12
C GLY A 2 5.90 -2.65 -1.49
N SER A 3 5.76 -1.36 -1.20
CA SER A 3 4.64 -0.54 -1.62
C SER A 3 5.15 0.77 -2.20
N ASN A 4 4.57 1.20 -3.31
CA ASN A 4 4.91 2.46 -3.95
C ASN A 4 3.72 3.06 -4.68
N ALA A 5 3.80 4.34 -5.02
CA ALA A 5 2.84 5.05 -5.85
C ALA A 5 3.56 5.97 -6.83
N CYS A 6 2.92 6.25 -7.95
CA CYS A 6 3.38 7.25 -8.92
C CYS A 6 2.18 7.98 -9.53
N TYR A 7 2.42 9.18 -10.04
CA TYR A 7 1.41 9.95 -10.77
C TYR A 7 2.05 10.86 -11.82
N MET A 8 1.24 11.33 -12.76
CA MET A 8 1.67 12.27 -13.79
C MET A 8 1.47 13.71 -13.30
N GLU A 9 2.56 14.49 -13.30
CA GLU A 9 2.55 15.90 -12.91
C GLU A 9 3.04 16.79 -14.06
N GLU A 10 2.55 18.02 -14.12
CA GLU A 10 3.08 19.04 -15.03
C GLU A 10 4.45 19.51 -14.57
N MET A 11 5.42 19.59 -15.47
CA MET A 11 6.80 19.95 -15.12
C MET A 11 6.92 21.31 -14.41
N ARG A 12 6.04 22.25 -14.72
CA ARG A 12 5.98 23.56 -14.05
C ARG A 12 5.69 23.49 -12.54
N ASN A 13 5.11 22.40 -12.05
CA ASN A 13 4.80 22.17 -10.64
C ASN A 13 5.93 21.42 -9.91
N VAL A 14 7.04 21.11 -10.60
CA VAL A 14 8.18 20.40 -10.04
C VAL A 14 9.35 21.36 -9.89
N GLU A 15 9.58 21.86 -8.67
CA GLU A 15 10.52 22.92 -8.36
C GLU A 15 11.98 22.64 -8.74
N MET A 16 12.37 21.36 -8.87
CA MET A 16 13.76 20.95 -9.11
C MET A 16 14.12 20.85 -10.59
N LEU A 17 13.22 21.18 -11.52
CA LEU A 17 13.45 21.02 -12.94
C LEU A 17 13.58 22.36 -13.67
N GLU A 18 14.59 22.46 -14.51
CA GLU A 18 14.69 23.53 -15.50
C GLU A 18 13.80 23.17 -16.70
N GLY A 19 12.63 23.82 -16.82
CA GLY A 19 11.72 23.66 -17.94
C GLY A 19 10.26 23.56 -17.50
N ASN A 20 9.39 24.30 -18.19
CA ASN A 20 7.99 24.47 -17.80
C ASN A 20 6.99 23.76 -18.72
N GLN A 21 7.45 22.99 -19.70
CA GLN A 21 6.60 22.35 -20.69
C GLN A 21 6.58 20.82 -20.56
N GLY A 22 5.37 20.25 -20.67
CA GLY A 22 5.16 18.82 -20.64
C GLY A 22 4.78 18.27 -19.26
N GLN A 23 4.74 16.95 -19.20
CA GLN A 23 4.40 16.18 -18.01
C GLN A 23 5.50 15.17 -17.73
N MET A 24 5.67 14.84 -16.46
CA MET A 24 6.55 13.76 -16.03
C MET A 24 5.86 12.83 -15.03
N CYS A 25 6.35 11.61 -14.94
CA CYS A 25 5.92 10.67 -13.92
C CYS A 25 6.71 10.93 -12.63
N ILE A 26 6.00 11.25 -11.56
CA ILE A 26 6.57 11.36 -10.22
C ILE A 26 6.53 9.98 -9.58
N ASN A 27 7.70 9.39 -9.37
CA ASN A 27 7.86 8.20 -8.54
C ASN A 27 7.95 8.65 -7.07
N MET A 28 6.94 8.30 -6.28
CA MET A 28 6.80 8.87 -4.94
C MET A 28 7.74 8.26 -3.90
N GLU A 29 8.10 6.98 -4.08
CA GLU A 29 8.85 6.21 -3.07
C GLU A 29 8.22 6.34 -1.68
N TRP A 30 6.89 6.29 -1.62
CA TRP A 30 6.13 6.59 -0.40
C TRP A 30 6.39 5.61 0.75
N GLY A 31 7.01 4.45 0.46
CA GLY A 31 7.46 3.53 1.51
C GLY A 31 8.35 4.19 2.55
N ALA A 32 9.16 5.17 2.14
CA ALA A 32 10.05 5.94 3.00
C ALA A 32 9.37 7.11 3.72
N PHE A 33 8.09 7.35 3.49
CA PHE A 33 7.34 8.39 4.21
C PHE A 33 7.38 8.12 5.72
N GLY A 34 7.67 9.15 6.50
CA GLY A 34 7.82 9.02 7.94
C GLY A 34 9.21 8.59 8.45
N ASP A 35 10.19 8.35 7.57
CA ASP A 35 11.57 8.07 7.99
C ASP A 35 12.19 9.25 8.77
N ASN A 36 11.67 10.46 8.55
CA ASN A 36 12.02 11.68 9.28
C ASN A 36 11.30 11.85 10.64
N GLY A 37 10.48 10.88 11.04
CA GLY A 37 9.73 10.91 12.30
C GLY A 37 8.31 11.49 12.22
N CYS A 38 7.85 11.99 11.09
CA CYS A 38 6.51 12.60 10.98
C CYS A 38 5.34 11.61 11.19
N LEU A 39 5.61 10.31 11.24
CA LEU A 39 4.62 9.27 11.55
C LEU A 39 4.70 8.78 13.01
N ASP A 40 5.57 9.33 13.86
CA ASP A 40 5.83 8.76 15.18
C ASP A 40 4.61 8.79 16.10
N ASP A 41 3.70 9.75 15.91
CA ASP A 41 2.46 9.86 16.70
C ASP A 41 1.41 8.78 16.36
N ILE A 42 1.48 8.19 15.17
CA ILE A 42 0.55 7.13 14.73
C ILE A 42 1.18 5.74 14.72
N ARG A 43 2.49 5.65 15.01
CA ARG A 43 3.20 4.37 15.14
C ARG A 43 2.93 3.77 16.53
N THR A 44 2.59 2.51 16.56
CA THR A 44 2.46 1.72 17.79
C THR A 44 3.81 1.16 18.22
N ASP A 45 3.87 0.62 19.42
CA ASP A 45 5.07 -0.10 19.88
C ASP A 45 5.37 -1.33 19.04
N TYR A 46 4.34 -1.98 18.49
CA TYR A 46 4.51 -3.10 17.56
C TYR A 46 5.18 -2.68 16.25
N ASP A 47 4.82 -1.50 15.71
CA ASP A 47 5.48 -0.95 14.52
C ASP A 47 6.96 -0.64 14.81
N ARG A 48 7.28 -0.16 16.02
CA ARG A 48 8.66 0.11 16.44
C ARG A 48 9.46 -1.16 16.55
N VAL A 49 8.90 -2.20 17.15
CA VAL A 49 9.54 -3.52 17.25
C VAL A 49 9.77 -4.12 15.88
N VAL A 50 8.78 -4.10 14.98
CA VAL A 50 8.94 -4.57 13.59
C VAL A 50 10.04 -3.79 12.86
N ASP A 51 10.10 -2.49 13.04
CA ASP A 51 11.15 -1.65 12.45
C ASP A 51 12.53 -2.01 12.98
N GLU A 52 12.68 -2.13 14.30
CA GLU A 52 13.95 -2.43 14.97
C GLU A 52 14.52 -3.79 14.58
N TYR A 53 13.67 -4.82 14.45
CA TYR A 53 14.10 -6.17 14.07
C TYR A 53 14.18 -6.37 12.55
N SER A 54 13.90 -5.36 11.75
CA SER A 54 14.02 -5.44 10.29
C SER A 54 15.46 -5.28 9.81
N LEU A 55 15.75 -5.73 8.58
CA LEU A 55 17.06 -5.57 7.95
C LEU A 55 17.45 -4.09 7.72
N ASN A 56 16.47 -3.19 7.71
CA ASN A 56 16.63 -1.77 7.40
C ASN A 56 15.97 -0.88 8.46
N ALA A 57 16.30 -1.10 9.74
CA ALA A 57 15.76 -0.32 10.84
C ALA A 57 15.85 1.20 10.60
N GLY A 58 14.78 1.92 10.89
CA GLY A 58 14.66 3.36 10.68
C GLY A 58 14.37 3.78 9.23
N LYS A 59 14.22 2.83 8.30
CA LYS A 59 13.93 3.07 6.88
C LYS A 59 12.64 2.40 6.46
N GLN A 60 11.99 2.95 5.42
CA GLN A 60 10.76 2.40 4.85
C GLN A 60 9.65 2.23 5.90
N ARG A 61 9.50 3.22 6.77
CA ARG A 61 8.59 3.15 7.92
C ARG A 61 7.13 3.04 7.52
N PHE A 62 6.70 3.79 6.51
CA PHE A 62 5.34 3.69 6.01
C PHE A 62 5.06 2.33 5.37
N GLU A 63 5.98 1.81 4.57
CA GLU A 63 5.88 0.48 3.98
C GLU A 63 5.71 -0.61 5.05
N LYS A 64 6.44 -0.53 6.16
CA LYS A 64 6.34 -1.48 7.28
C LYS A 64 4.96 -1.47 7.95
N MET A 65 4.23 -0.35 7.88
CA MET A 65 2.88 -0.23 8.43
C MET A 65 1.78 -0.75 7.50
N ILE A 66 2.03 -0.88 6.18
CA ILE A 66 1.00 -1.15 5.19
C ILE A 66 1.24 -2.38 4.32
N SER A 67 2.47 -2.82 4.15
CA SER A 67 2.82 -3.94 3.27
C SER A 67 2.42 -5.29 3.86
N GLY A 68 1.85 -6.17 3.04
CA GLY A 68 1.30 -7.46 3.46
C GLY A 68 2.28 -8.35 4.22
N MET A 69 3.58 -8.30 3.88
CA MET A 69 4.61 -9.03 4.60
C MET A 69 4.73 -8.55 6.06
N TYR A 70 4.79 -7.24 6.26
CA TYR A 70 4.94 -6.65 7.59
C TYR A 70 3.67 -6.70 8.44
N LEU A 71 2.48 -6.75 7.83
CA LEU A 71 1.24 -6.95 8.58
C LEU A 71 1.26 -8.29 9.34
N GLY A 72 1.81 -9.34 8.73
CA GLY A 72 2.03 -10.61 9.41
C GLY A 72 3.01 -10.50 10.57
N GLU A 73 4.10 -9.74 10.42
CA GLU A 73 5.06 -9.49 11.51
C GLU A 73 4.46 -8.71 12.67
N ILE A 74 3.66 -7.67 12.40
CA ILE A 74 2.95 -6.91 13.44
C ILE A 74 2.05 -7.84 14.26
N VAL A 75 1.26 -8.68 13.59
CA VAL A 75 0.40 -9.66 14.28
C VAL A 75 1.22 -10.71 15.03
N ARG A 76 2.36 -11.13 14.51
CA ARG A 76 3.27 -12.08 15.17
C ARG A 76 3.80 -11.54 16.50
N PHE A 77 4.20 -10.29 16.55
CA PHE A 77 4.68 -9.65 17.79
C PHE A 77 3.58 -9.46 18.83
N GLU A 78 2.34 -9.21 18.38
CA GLU A 78 1.18 -9.22 19.28
C GLU A 78 0.86 -10.63 19.82
N GLY A 79 1.05 -11.70 19.02
CA GLY A 79 0.59 -13.05 19.31
C GLY A 79 1.66 -14.15 19.45
N HIS A 80 2.96 -13.86 19.31
CA HIS A 80 4.07 -14.84 19.35
C HIS A 80 3.94 -15.97 18.30
N ALA A 81 3.30 -15.73 17.16
CA ALA A 81 3.07 -16.71 16.08
C ALA A 81 3.90 -16.44 14.82
N PRO A 82 4.30 -17.44 14.01
CA PRO A 82 5.07 -17.25 12.77
C PRO A 82 4.28 -16.50 11.68
N SER A 83 4.91 -15.52 11.05
CA SER A 83 4.32 -14.51 10.16
C SER A 83 3.64 -15.03 8.89
N ASN A 84 4.15 -16.10 8.28
CA ASN A 84 3.67 -16.58 6.97
C ASN A 84 2.27 -17.21 7.01
N SER A 85 1.82 -17.67 8.18
CA SER A 85 0.53 -18.35 8.35
C SER A 85 -0.62 -17.37 8.64
N LEU A 86 -0.33 -16.20 9.18
CA LEU A 86 -1.32 -15.22 9.58
C LEU A 86 -1.91 -14.41 8.42
N ALA A 87 -1.16 -14.25 7.33
CA ALA A 87 -1.69 -13.66 6.09
C ALA A 87 -2.88 -14.45 5.49
N LEU A 88 -2.94 -15.77 5.76
CA LEU A 88 -4.04 -16.65 5.33
C LEU A 88 -5.32 -16.51 6.19
N VAL A 89 -5.19 -16.05 7.43
CA VAL A 89 -6.33 -15.85 8.36
C VAL A 89 -7.29 -14.75 7.88
N LEU A 90 -6.79 -13.84 7.06
CA LEU A 90 -7.53 -12.68 6.58
C LEU A 90 -8.61 -13.01 5.53
N HIS A 91 -8.73 -14.28 5.09
CA HIS A 91 -9.44 -14.62 3.83
C HIS A 91 -10.90 -15.07 3.95
N SER A 92 -11.51 -15.29 5.12
CA SER A 92 -12.91 -15.74 5.14
C SER A 92 -13.67 -15.50 6.46
N ASP A 93 -14.92 -15.02 6.34
CA ASP A 93 -15.73 -14.62 7.51
C ASP A 93 -16.30 -15.77 8.35
N ARG A 94 -16.71 -16.90 7.75
CA ARG A 94 -17.36 -18.00 8.49
C ARG A 94 -16.44 -19.17 8.79
N LEU A 95 -15.52 -19.49 7.88
CA LEU A 95 -14.52 -20.54 8.09
C LEU A 95 -13.27 -20.02 8.78
N ALA A 96 -13.14 -18.70 8.97
CA ALA A 96 -11.95 -18.05 9.49
C ALA A 96 -11.55 -18.59 10.88
N LEU A 97 -12.47 -18.83 11.79
CA LEU A 97 -12.13 -19.36 13.11
C LEU A 97 -11.56 -20.78 13.06
N LEU A 98 -12.08 -21.63 12.19
CA LEU A 98 -11.56 -22.98 11.99
C LEU A 98 -10.20 -22.95 11.32
N GLN A 99 -10.02 -22.04 10.35
CA GLN A 99 -8.73 -21.85 9.68
C GLN A 99 -7.68 -21.27 10.64
N VAL A 100 -8.03 -20.27 11.44
CA VAL A 100 -7.16 -19.73 12.51
C VAL A 100 -6.73 -20.86 13.44
N ARG A 101 -7.68 -21.64 13.94
CA ARG A 101 -7.37 -22.77 14.82
C ARG A 101 -6.46 -23.80 14.17
N ALA A 102 -6.72 -24.16 12.90
CA ALA A 102 -5.89 -25.10 12.15
C ALA A 102 -4.46 -24.55 11.98
N ILE A 103 -4.31 -23.27 11.68
CA ILE A 103 -3.01 -22.60 11.57
C ILE A 103 -2.28 -22.61 12.92
N LEU A 104 -2.96 -22.24 14.01
CA LEU A 104 -2.36 -22.25 15.34
C LEU A 104 -1.92 -23.66 15.75
N GLN A 105 -2.72 -24.69 15.42
CA GLN A 105 -2.34 -26.09 15.64
C GLN A 105 -1.10 -26.51 14.80
N GLN A 106 -1.02 -26.11 13.53
CA GLN A 106 0.16 -26.36 12.70
C GLN A 106 1.43 -25.70 13.26
N LEU A 107 1.26 -24.60 13.98
CA LEU A 107 2.33 -23.91 14.70
C LEU A 107 2.69 -24.54 16.06
N GLY A 108 2.07 -25.66 16.40
CA GLY A 108 2.26 -26.34 17.68
C GLY A 108 1.56 -25.69 18.87
N LEU A 109 0.62 -24.74 18.63
CA LEU A 109 -0.11 -24.05 19.67
C LEU A 109 -1.43 -24.76 19.93
N ASN A 110 -1.67 -25.10 21.20
CA ASN A 110 -2.94 -25.68 21.63
C ASN A 110 -3.93 -24.55 21.96
N SER A 111 -4.54 -24.00 20.90
CA SER A 111 -5.41 -22.83 20.99
C SER A 111 -6.85 -23.15 21.34
N THR A 112 -7.49 -22.29 22.10
CA THR A 112 -8.92 -22.29 22.38
C THR A 112 -9.73 -21.59 21.27
N CYS A 113 -11.06 -21.60 21.39
CA CYS A 113 -11.91 -20.81 20.51
C CYS A 113 -11.68 -19.29 20.71
N ASP A 114 -11.51 -18.88 21.97
CA ASP A 114 -11.29 -17.47 22.34
C ASP A 114 -9.96 -16.95 21.78
N ASP A 115 -8.90 -17.76 21.79
CA ASP A 115 -7.63 -17.42 21.13
C ASP A 115 -7.81 -17.20 19.63
N SER A 116 -8.62 -18.04 18.98
CA SER A 116 -8.91 -17.90 17.56
C SER A 116 -9.72 -16.63 17.24
N ILE A 117 -10.64 -16.24 18.11
CA ILE A 117 -11.40 -14.98 18.00
C ILE A 117 -10.45 -13.79 18.18
N LEU A 118 -9.58 -13.85 19.17
CA LEU A 118 -8.60 -12.79 19.44
C LEU A 118 -7.68 -12.58 18.24
N VAL A 119 -7.06 -13.63 17.73
CA VAL A 119 -6.17 -13.56 16.55
C VAL A 119 -6.91 -12.99 15.34
N LYS A 120 -8.14 -13.43 15.05
CA LYS A 120 -8.96 -12.87 13.97
C LYS A 120 -9.21 -11.38 14.17
N THR A 121 -9.51 -10.95 15.39
CA THR A 121 -9.77 -9.55 15.71
C THR A 121 -8.52 -8.69 15.48
N VAL A 122 -7.37 -9.11 15.97
CA VAL A 122 -6.09 -8.44 15.78
C VAL A 122 -5.76 -8.30 14.30
N CYS A 123 -5.84 -9.40 13.54
CA CYS A 123 -5.65 -9.37 12.08
C CYS A 123 -6.58 -8.35 11.39
N GLY A 124 -7.85 -8.31 11.80
CA GLY A 124 -8.83 -7.37 11.27
C GLY A 124 -8.48 -5.91 11.57
N VAL A 125 -8.01 -5.60 12.77
CA VAL A 125 -7.60 -4.24 13.16
C VAL A 125 -6.35 -3.81 12.39
N VAL A 126 -5.33 -4.66 12.33
CA VAL A 126 -4.07 -4.38 11.63
C VAL A 126 -4.30 -4.16 10.14
N SER A 127 -5.07 -5.02 9.48
CA SER A 127 -5.38 -4.88 8.05
C SER A 127 -6.27 -3.66 7.75
N LYS A 128 -7.23 -3.36 8.62
CA LYS A 128 -8.07 -2.15 8.50
C LYS A 128 -7.21 -0.89 8.58
N ARG A 129 -6.31 -0.80 9.56
CA ARG A 129 -5.38 0.33 9.70
C ARG A 129 -4.51 0.48 8.45
N ALA A 130 -3.93 -0.59 7.95
CA ALA A 130 -3.12 -0.56 6.73
C ALA A 130 -3.92 -0.04 5.52
N ALA A 131 -5.16 -0.50 5.33
CA ALA A 131 -6.03 -0.02 4.26
C ALA A 131 -6.37 1.47 4.40
N GLN A 132 -6.62 1.95 5.64
CA GLN A 132 -6.86 3.36 5.93
C GLN A 132 -5.62 4.22 5.66
N LEU A 133 -4.43 3.78 6.03
CA LEU A 133 -3.18 4.48 5.75
C LEU A 133 -2.90 4.56 4.24
N CYS A 134 -3.10 3.48 3.49
CA CYS A 134 -3.02 3.50 2.03
C CYS A 134 -4.04 4.48 1.43
N GLY A 135 -5.27 4.47 1.93
CA GLY A 135 -6.32 5.39 1.51
C GLY A 135 -5.98 6.85 1.79
N ALA A 136 -5.42 7.15 2.95
CA ALA A 136 -4.99 8.50 3.33
C ALA A 136 -3.85 9.01 2.43
N GLY A 137 -2.82 8.18 2.19
CA GLY A 137 -1.74 8.51 1.26
C GLY A 137 -2.26 8.80 -0.16
N MET A 138 -3.18 7.97 -0.64
CA MET A 138 -3.81 8.17 -1.95
C MET A 138 -4.67 9.43 -2.00
N ALA A 139 -5.47 9.71 -0.96
CA ALA A 139 -6.26 10.93 -0.86
C ALA A 139 -5.36 12.18 -0.93
N ALA A 140 -4.23 12.17 -0.24
CA ALA A 140 -3.27 13.27 -0.29
C ALA A 140 -2.72 13.49 -1.71
N VAL A 141 -2.42 12.42 -2.45
CA VAL A 141 -1.94 12.53 -3.84
C VAL A 141 -3.00 13.10 -4.77
N VAL A 142 -4.25 12.59 -4.72
CA VAL A 142 -5.30 13.06 -5.63
C VAL A 142 -5.71 14.50 -5.31
N GLU A 143 -5.73 14.89 -4.03
CA GLU A 143 -5.95 16.29 -3.64
C GLU A 143 -4.81 17.20 -4.13
N LYS A 144 -3.56 16.77 -4.01
CA LYS A 144 -2.40 17.50 -4.54
C LYS A 144 -2.50 17.71 -6.05
N ILE A 145 -2.88 16.68 -6.80
CA ILE A 145 -3.12 16.79 -8.26
C ILE A 145 -4.23 17.80 -8.55
N ARG A 146 -5.34 17.74 -7.82
CA ARG A 146 -6.46 18.67 -7.98
C ARG A 146 -6.04 20.12 -7.75
N GLU A 147 -5.31 20.36 -6.65
CA GLU A 147 -4.82 21.69 -6.28
C GLU A 147 -3.82 22.23 -7.30
N ASN A 148 -2.82 21.45 -7.68
CA ASN A 148 -1.81 21.83 -8.66
C ASN A 148 -2.42 22.20 -10.03
N ARG A 149 -3.55 21.58 -10.39
CA ARG A 149 -4.28 21.88 -11.63
C ARG A 149 -5.31 23.00 -11.47
N GLY A 150 -5.49 23.55 -10.27
CA GLY A 150 -6.46 24.60 -9.98
C GLY A 150 -7.92 24.17 -10.22
N LEU A 151 -8.24 22.89 -10.01
CA LEU A 151 -9.57 22.35 -10.27
C LEU A 151 -10.45 22.41 -9.02
N ASP A 152 -11.72 22.82 -9.19
CA ASP A 152 -12.72 22.73 -8.11
C ASP A 152 -13.06 21.27 -7.80
N HIS A 153 -13.09 20.43 -8.83
CA HIS A 153 -13.34 18.99 -8.73
C HIS A 153 -12.42 18.20 -9.68
N LEU A 154 -11.91 17.06 -9.20
CA LEU A 154 -11.07 16.16 -9.99
C LEU A 154 -11.78 14.82 -10.21
N ASN A 155 -11.86 14.38 -11.47
CA ASN A 155 -12.19 13.00 -11.83
C ASN A 155 -10.89 12.28 -12.24
N VAL A 156 -10.54 11.20 -11.56
CA VAL A 156 -9.29 10.49 -11.80
C VAL A 156 -9.46 8.98 -11.68
N THR A 157 -8.73 8.24 -12.50
CA THR A 157 -8.64 6.77 -12.40
C THR A 157 -7.29 6.40 -11.80
N VAL A 158 -7.32 5.55 -10.79
CA VAL A 158 -6.14 5.00 -10.11
C VAL A 158 -6.00 3.53 -10.46
N GLY A 159 -4.92 3.16 -11.12
CA GLY A 159 -4.52 1.78 -11.31
C GLY A 159 -3.90 1.23 -10.02
N VAL A 160 -4.37 0.09 -9.57
CA VAL A 160 -3.83 -0.57 -8.36
C VAL A 160 -3.38 -1.97 -8.73
N ASP A 161 -2.14 -2.31 -8.40
CA ASP A 161 -1.59 -3.66 -8.48
C ASP A 161 -1.17 -4.12 -7.09
N GLY A 162 -1.43 -5.37 -6.75
CA GLY A 162 -1.01 -5.95 -5.48
C GLY A 162 -1.94 -7.03 -4.95
N THR A 163 -1.32 -8.08 -4.43
CA THR A 163 -2.02 -9.25 -3.89
C THR A 163 -2.93 -8.91 -2.71
N LEU A 164 -2.48 -8.02 -1.80
CA LEU A 164 -3.25 -7.58 -0.65
C LEU A 164 -4.55 -6.88 -1.08
N TYR A 165 -4.46 -5.97 -2.06
CA TYR A 165 -5.62 -5.27 -2.61
C TYR A 165 -6.59 -6.23 -3.31
N LYS A 166 -6.06 -7.19 -4.08
CA LYS A 166 -6.84 -8.14 -4.88
C LYS A 166 -7.54 -9.20 -4.03
N LEU A 167 -6.84 -9.77 -3.06
CA LEU A 167 -7.28 -10.99 -2.38
C LEU A 167 -7.82 -10.77 -0.96
N HIS A 168 -7.47 -9.64 -0.31
CA HIS A 168 -7.99 -9.40 1.03
C HIS A 168 -9.47 -8.96 0.98
N PRO A 169 -10.38 -9.60 1.71
CA PRO A 169 -11.84 -9.42 1.52
C PRO A 169 -12.35 -8.01 1.80
N HIS A 170 -11.63 -7.22 2.59
CA HIS A 170 -12.10 -5.90 3.01
C HIS A 170 -11.13 -4.76 2.69
N PHE A 171 -9.89 -5.05 2.28
CA PHE A 171 -8.85 -4.05 2.13
C PHE A 171 -9.21 -2.98 1.10
N SER A 172 -9.58 -3.38 -0.11
CA SER A 172 -9.96 -2.46 -1.18
C SER A 172 -11.17 -1.59 -0.77
N ARG A 173 -12.20 -2.20 -0.19
CA ARG A 173 -13.39 -1.48 0.26
C ARG A 173 -13.06 -0.41 1.32
N VAL A 174 -12.25 -0.74 2.33
CA VAL A 174 -11.84 0.21 3.38
C VAL A 174 -10.99 1.32 2.78
N MET A 175 -10.02 0.98 1.93
CA MET A 175 -9.17 1.95 1.25
C MET A 175 -10.00 2.94 0.40
N HIS A 176 -10.94 2.45 -0.43
CA HIS A 176 -11.80 3.30 -1.26
C HIS A 176 -12.68 4.22 -0.41
N GLN A 177 -13.24 3.70 0.69
CA GLN A 177 -14.05 4.50 1.60
C GLN A 177 -13.21 5.61 2.23
N THR A 178 -11.99 5.32 2.65
CA THR A 178 -11.07 6.31 3.24
C THR A 178 -10.72 7.41 2.22
N VAL A 179 -10.41 7.03 0.97
CA VAL A 179 -10.16 8.02 -0.10
C VAL A 179 -11.36 8.93 -0.28
N LYS A 180 -12.58 8.36 -0.38
CA LYS A 180 -13.82 9.15 -0.54
C LYS A 180 -14.08 10.11 0.62
N GLU A 181 -13.79 9.68 1.85
CA GLU A 181 -13.99 10.52 3.04
C GLU A 181 -12.97 11.66 3.14
N LEU A 182 -11.70 11.39 2.80
CA LEU A 182 -10.61 12.35 2.93
C LEU A 182 -10.47 13.29 1.73
N SER A 183 -11.00 12.92 0.55
CA SER A 183 -10.93 13.73 -0.67
C SER A 183 -12.32 13.94 -1.29
N PRO A 184 -13.21 14.70 -0.64
CA PRO A 184 -14.60 14.85 -1.08
C PRO A 184 -14.74 15.62 -2.40
N LYS A 185 -13.71 16.36 -2.82
CA LYS A 185 -13.66 17.07 -4.10
C LYS A 185 -13.05 16.23 -5.23
N CYS A 186 -12.72 14.97 -4.96
CA CYS A 186 -12.17 14.05 -5.95
C CYS A 186 -13.12 12.87 -6.15
N THR A 187 -13.49 12.59 -7.40
CA THR A 187 -14.13 11.33 -7.79
C THR A 187 -13.05 10.37 -8.27
N VAL A 188 -12.74 9.36 -7.47
CA VAL A 188 -11.68 8.41 -7.75
C VAL A 188 -12.29 7.08 -8.19
N SER A 189 -11.96 6.64 -9.40
CA SER A 189 -12.28 5.31 -9.93
C SER A 189 -11.04 4.42 -9.78
N PHE A 190 -11.24 3.17 -9.35
CA PHE A 190 -10.15 2.23 -9.14
C PHE A 190 -10.17 1.14 -10.23
N LEU A 191 -9.02 0.89 -10.81
CA LEU A 191 -8.81 -0.16 -11.81
C LEU A 191 -7.77 -1.16 -11.29
N LEU A 192 -8.17 -2.41 -11.15
CA LEU A 192 -7.23 -3.48 -10.83
C LEU A 192 -6.31 -3.71 -12.04
N SER A 193 -5.01 -3.58 -11.82
CA SER A 193 -3.99 -3.96 -12.80
C SER A 193 -3.52 -5.39 -12.54
N GLU A 194 -3.41 -6.18 -13.60
CA GLU A 194 -2.78 -7.49 -13.56
C GLU A 194 -1.41 -7.40 -14.21
N ASP A 195 -0.36 -7.74 -13.44
CA ASP A 195 1.03 -7.66 -13.89
C ASP A 195 1.43 -6.24 -14.36
N GLY A 196 1.07 -5.23 -13.55
CA GLY A 196 1.34 -3.82 -13.86
C GLY A 196 2.83 -3.53 -14.05
N SER A 197 3.69 -4.12 -13.21
CA SER A 197 5.15 -3.97 -13.28
C SER A 197 5.72 -4.55 -14.56
N GLY A 198 5.33 -5.79 -14.94
CA GLY A 198 5.80 -6.44 -16.16
C GLY A 198 5.34 -5.72 -17.43
N LYS A 199 4.06 -5.37 -17.49
CA LYS A 199 3.49 -4.59 -18.61
C LYS A 199 4.13 -3.21 -18.73
N GLY A 200 4.34 -2.52 -17.61
CA GLY A 200 5.00 -1.21 -17.57
C GLY A 200 6.43 -1.29 -18.10
N ALA A 201 7.23 -2.25 -17.65
CA ALA A 201 8.59 -2.47 -18.12
C ALA A 201 8.62 -2.75 -19.64
N ALA A 202 7.71 -3.59 -20.13
CA ALA A 202 7.62 -3.90 -21.55
C ALA A 202 7.26 -2.66 -22.39
N LEU A 203 6.31 -1.85 -21.94
CA LEU A 203 5.89 -0.62 -22.63
C LEU A 203 7.04 0.41 -22.68
N ILE A 204 7.72 0.66 -21.58
CA ILE A 204 8.85 1.59 -21.54
C ILE A 204 9.99 1.11 -22.42
N THR A 205 10.27 -0.20 -22.43
CA THR A 205 11.29 -0.76 -23.31
C THR A 205 10.93 -0.56 -24.78
N ALA A 206 9.67 -0.83 -25.17
CA ALA A 206 9.21 -0.63 -26.53
C ALA A 206 9.33 0.83 -27.00
N VAL A 207 8.93 1.78 -26.13
CA VAL A 207 9.11 3.23 -26.40
C VAL A 207 10.58 3.58 -26.54
N GLY A 208 11.46 3.11 -25.62
CA GLY A 208 12.89 3.37 -25.68
C GLY A 208 13.56 2.85 -26.96
N VAL A 209 13.16 1.67 -27.43
CA VAL A 209 13.66 1.12 -28.72
C VAL A 209 13.19 1.96 -29.89
N ARG A 210 11.93 2.36 -29.91
CA ARG A 210 11.38 3.23 -30.97
C ARG A 210 12.10 4.56 -31.08
N LEU A 211 12.30 5.27 -29.96
CA LEU A 211 13.00 6.56 -29.93
C LEU A 211 14.47 6.43 -30.39
N ARG A 212 15.16 5.35 -30.06
CA ARG A 212 16.52 5.08 -30.58
C ARG A 212 16.52 4.80 -32.07
N GLY A 213 15.52 4.09 -32.60
CA GLY A 213 15.38 3.84 -34.03
C GLY A 213 15.13 5.10 -34.84
N GLU A 214 14.37 6.04 -34.31
CA GLU A 214 14.12 7.34 -34.93
C GLU A 214 15.36 8.25 -34.96
N THR A 215 16.22 8.17 -33.93
CA THR A 215 17.48 8.95 -33.86
C THR A 215 18.60 8.38 -34.77
N MET A 216 18.53 7.12 -35.15
CA MET A 216 19.50 6.51 -36.09
C MET A 216 19.11 6.63 -37.57
N SER A 217 17.91 7.09 -37.86
CA SER A 217 17.39 7.27 -39.24
C SER A 217 17.32 8.75 -39.69
N ALA A 218 17.83 9.68 -38.88
CA ALA A 218 17.97 11.11 -39.17
C ALA A 218 19.45 11.48 -39.29
#